data_3e108d335572eb32b3e6a1d286068155
#
_entry.id   3e108d335572eb32b3e6a1d286068155
#
_cell.length_a   1.000
_cell.length_b   1.000
_cell.length_c   1.000
_cell.angle_alpha   90.00
_cell.angle_beta   90.00
_cell.angle_gamma   90.00
#
_symmetry.space_group_name_H-M   'P 1'
#
loop_
_entity.id
_entity.type
_entity.pdbx_description
1 polymer ?
#
loop_
_entity_poly.entity_id
_entity_poly.type
_entity_poly.pdbx_seq_one_letter_code
_entity_poly.pdbx_strand_id
1 'polypeptide(L)'
;MRITCYQCDTPTDVEVPFPVKQFVCSNCFSIYKATETGDFTFKDKYKYDKQIGGLALGLKGTLEEEEYTVTGVVVKEYMNYYWKEYVLASTTGKFLYLSEVSGHWILLREIPDDFAKGHPKIIDYNDKVFKLYDIARPRIAAAAGFFDIDLPTGLITMAELIAPPYMISFEKLEKEERTVFLGEHISKNQIKRIFKPTKELPNRIGIGLVQPYFFNVRQLALILCSVTLLILLTHLYVYHDKQEEVVFSNDISFSEYNDKEYISPAFTLNGGASPLTISVHSGVDNSWANAQVALVNEDTNEEIYANKDVEYYHGYSEGESWTEGDQSDDFSICGIGAGKYHLAITVVKAPEDLNNTGMKVTATWNKASYWNIWMLVIIMAVIVLIAYFGELYNEIKRWEDSPYTPYE
;
A
#
# COMPACT_ATOMS: atom_id res chain seq x y z
N MET A 1 -28.12 -30.15 -17.76
CA MET A 1 -28.32 -31.55 -17.39
C MET A 1 -29.07 -31.60 -16.08
N ARG A 2 -30.12 -32.42 -15.97
CA ARG A 2 -30.92 -32.54 -14.75
C ARG A 2 -30.84 -34.00 -14.22
N ILE A 3 -30.41 -34.14 -12.96
CA ILE A 3 -30.31 -35.42 -12.26
C ILE A 3 -30.97 -35.31 -10.90
N THR A 4 -31.73 -36.35 -10.49
CA THR A 4 -32.25 -36.51 -9.14
C THR A 4 -31.42 -37.58 -8.42
N CYS A 5 -30.88 -37.26 -7.24
CA CYS A 5 -30.07 -38.17 -6.48
C CYS A 5 -30.89 -39.32 -5.96
N TYR A 6 -30.56 -40.58 -6.28
CA TYR A 6 -31.28 -41.76 -5.84
C TYR A 6 -31.17 -42.06 -4.33
N GLN A 7 -30.25 -41.39 -3.62
CA GLN A 7 -30.03 -41.61 -2.17
C GLN A 7 -30.75 -40.60 -1.28
N CYS A 8 -31.12 -39.42 -1.80
CA CYS A 8 -31.71 -38.34 -0.98
C CYS A 8 -32.73 -37.51 -1.74
N ASP A 9 -33.12 -37.90 -2.94
CA ASP A 9 -34.12 -37.26 -3.81
C ASP A 9 -33.86 -35.78 -4.14
N THR A 10 -32.64 -35.31 -3.89
CA THR A 10 -32.26 -33.90 -4.21
C THR A 10 -32.09 -33.75 -5.71
N PRO A 11 -32.82 -32.85 -6.39
CA PRO A 11 -32.63 -32.56 -7.77
C PRO A 11 -31.45 -31.62 -7.97
N THR A 12 -30.62 -31.84 -8.99
CA THR A 12 -29.55 -30.96 -9.44
C THR A 12 -29.77 -30.67 -10.92
N ASP A 13 -29.89 -29.41 -11.29
CA ASP A 13 -30.10 -28.93 -12.65
C ASP A 13 -29.03 -27.89 -12.98
N VAL A 14 -28.10 -28.28 -13.88
CA VAL A 14 -26.96 -27.44 -14.28
C VAL A 14 -26.75 -27.61 -15.78
N GLU A 15 -26.51 -26.53 -16.48
CA GLU A 15 -26.08 -26.57 -17.86
C GLU A 15 -24.60 -27.01 -17.92
N VAL A 16 -24.39 -28.22 -18.50
CA VAL A 16 -23.06 -28.83 -18.58
C VAL A 16 -22.69 -28.98 -20.05
N PRO A 17 -21.62 -28.29 -20.53
CA PRO A 17 -21.24 -28.28 -21.94
C PRO A 17 -20.26 -29.40 -22.33
N PHE A 18 -20.09 -30.42 -21.50
CA PHE A 18 -19.16 -31.53 -21.72
C PHE A 18 -19.80 -32.89 -21.40
N PRO A 19 -19.27 -34.00 -21.90
CA PRO A 19 -19.69 -35.34 -21.51
C PRO A 19 -19.35 -35.59 -20.04
N VAL A 20 -20.38 -35.86 -19.21
CA VAL A 20 -20.21 -36.07 -17.78
C VAL A 20 -19.75 -37.50 -17.52
N LYS A 21 -18.60 -37.68 -16.85
CA LYS A 21 -18.12 -38.99 -16.37
C LYS A 21 -18.54 -39.25 -14.94
N GLN A 22 -18.61 -38.23 -14.11
CA GLN A 22 -18.96 -38.38 -12.70
C GLN A 22 -19.91 -37.28 -12.25
N PHE A 23 -20.92 -37.64 -11.46
CA PHE A 23 -21.81 -36.73 -10.75
C PHE A 23 -21.69 -36.97 -9.25
N VAL A 24 -21.65 -35.88 -8.46
CA VAL A 24 -21.67 -35.93 -7.00
C VAL A 24 -22.80 -35.07 -6.49
N CYS A 25 -23.67 -35.64 -5.67
CA CYS A 25 -24.83 -34.98 -5.10
C CYS A 25 -24.38 -33.87 -4.12
N SER A 26 -24.91 -32.66 -4.28
CA SER A 26 -24.56 -31.50 -3.44
C SER A 26 -25.12 -31.58 -2.00
N ASN A 27 -26.10 -32.46 -1.75
CA ASN A 27 -26.74 -32.61 -0.44
C ASN A 27 -26.16 -33.77 0.38
N CYS A 28 -26.06 -34.94 -0.21
CA CYS A 28 -25.62 -36.14 0.51
C CYS A 28 -24.23 -36.65 0.11
N PHE A 29 -23.57 -36.00 -0.85
CA PHE A 29 -22.23 -36.31 -1.36
C PHE A 29 -22.07 -37.72 -1.92
N SER A 30 -23.17 -38.35 -2.36
CA SER A 30 -23.16 -39.62 -3.05
C SER A 30 -22.56 -39.45 -4.44
N ILE A 31 -21.68 -40.38 -4.80
CA ILE A 31 -20.89 -40.37 -6.04
C ILE A 31 -21.56 -41.32 -7.03
N TYR A 32 -21.79 -40.81 -8.24
CA TYR A 32 -22.35 -41.56 -9.35
C TYR A 32 -21.42 -41.54 -10.54
N LYS A 33 -21.21 -42.68 -11.18
CA LYS A 33 -20.41 -42.77 -12.39
C LYS A 33 -21.33 -42.94 -13.60
N ALA A 34 -21.05 -42.24 -14.69
CA ALA A 34 -21.74 -42.41 -15.95
C ALA A 34 -21.39 -43.79 -16.56
N THR A 35 -22.39 -44.47 -17.09
CA THR A 35 -22.24 -45.71 -17.88
C THR A 35 -22.06 -45.35 -19.37
N GLU A 36 -21.69 -46.32 -20.18
CA GLU A 36 -21.62 -46.19 -21.65
C GLU A 36 -22.97 -45.81 -22.28
N THR A 37 -24.08 -46.18 -21.61
CA THR A 37 -25.46 -45.87 -22.03
C THR A 37 -25.90 -44.46 -21.62
N GLY A 38 -25.09 -43.73 -20.85
CA GLY A 38 -25.42 -42.39 -20.36
C GLY A 38 -26.20 -42.37 -19.04
N ASP A 39 -26.48 -43.53 -18.46
CA ASP A 39 -27.10 -43.65 -17.14
C ASP A 39 -26.06 -43.44 -16.02
N PHE A 40 -26.52 -43.15 -14.80
CA PHE A 40 -25.66 -42.96 -13.65
C PHE A 40 -25.83 -44.08 -12.62
N THR A 41 -24.73 -44.76 -12.26
CA THR A 41 -24.68 -45.78 -11.24
C THR A 41 -24.01 -45.27 -9.97
N PHE A 42 -24.60 -45.60 -8.82
CA PHE A 42 -24.00 -45.30 -7.53
C PHE A 42 -22.67 -46.03 -7.37
N LYS A 43 -21.64 -45.29 -6.93
CA LYS A 43 -20.30 -45.83 -6.72
C LYS A 43 -19.89 -45.82 -5.25
N ASP A 44 -20.01 -44.67 -4.59
CA ASP A 44 -19.53 -44.44 -3.21
C ASP A 44 -20.14 -43.15 -2.65
N LYS A 45 -19.71 -42.77 -1.46
CA LYS A 45 -20.16 -41.53 -0.80
C LYS A 45 -19.02 -40.91 -0.01
N TYR A 46 -18.79 -39.59 -0.19
CA TYR A 46 -17.87 -38.84 0.68
C TYR A 46 -18.42 -38.76 2.11
N LYS A 47 -17.55 -39.02 3.09
CA LYS A 47 -17.85 -38.82 4.52
C LYS A 47 -17.52 -37.37 4.91
N TYR A 48 -18.43 -36.49 4.56
CA TYR A 48 -18.28 -35.05 4.84
C TYR A 48 -19.54 -34.56 5.54
N ASP A 49 -19.38 -33.90 6.69
CA ASP A 49 -20.47 -33.49 7.58
C ASP A 49 -20.82 -31.98 7.47
N LYS A 50 -20.09 -31.23 6.64
CA LYS A 50 -20.28 -29.82 6.45
C LYS A 50 -20.96 -29.51 5.11
N GLN A 51 -21.67 -28.41 5.02
CA GLN A 51 -22.15 -27.89 3.74
C GLN A 51 -21.03 -27.20 2.97
N ILE A 52 -20.98 -27.41 1.66
CA ILE A 52 -20.06 -26.69 0.78
C ILE A 52 -20.70 -25.33 0.49
N GLY A 53 -20.26 -24.30 1.23
CA GLY A 53 -20.67 -22.92 1.00
C GLY A 53 -19.88 -22.25 -0.13
N GLY A 54 -20.28 -21.06 -0.55
CA GLY A 54 -19.62 -20.25 -1.57
C GLY A 54 -20.45 -20.12 -2.85
N LEU A 55 -19.84 -20.31 -4.03
CA LEU A 55 -20.55 -20.25 -5.30
C LEU A 55 -21.48 -21.45 -5.47
N ALA A 56 -22.71 -21.20 -5.86
CA ALA A 56 -23.66 -22.28 -6.15
C ALA A 56 -23.40 -22.89 -7.52
N LEU A 57 -23.72 -24.19 -7.67
CA LEU A 57 -23.70 -24.86 -8.96
C LEU A 57 -24.69 -24.19 -9.93
N GLY A 58 -24.32 -24.11 -11.20
CA GLY A 58 -25.13 -23.49 -12.25
C GLY A 58 -25.02 -21.97 -12.33
N LEU A 59 -24.31 -21.29 -11.41
CA LEU A 59 -24.02 -19.88 -11.55
C LEU A 59 -23.19 -19.62 -12.81
N LYS A 60 -23.57 -18.59 -13.55
CA LYS A 60 -22.89 -18.16 -14.76
C LYS A 60 -22.15 -16.84 -14.54
N GLY A 61 -21.02 -16.68 -15.21
CA GLY A 61 -20.25 -15.46 -15.17
C GLY A 61 -19.34 -15.31 -16.37
N THR A 62 -19.04 -14.07 -16.76
CA THR A 62 -18.17 -13.79 -17.90
C THR A 62 -16.74 -13.57 -17.40
N LEU A 63 -15.82 -14.39 -17.87
CA LEU A 63 -14.38 -14.29 -17.66
C LEU A 63 -13.68 -14.31 -19.02
N GLU A 64 -12.70 -13.45 -19.24
CA GLU A 64 -11.94 -13.41 -20.49
C GLU A 64 -12.82 -13.36 -21.75
N GLU A 65 -13.91 -12.55 -21.70
CA GLU A 65 -14.89 -12.36 -22.77
C GLU A 65 -15.74 -13.62 -23.10
N GLU A 66 -15.65 -14.68 -22.29
CA GLU A 66 -16.38 -15.93 -22.48
C GLU A 66 -17.26 -16.24 -21.26
N GLU A 67 -18.46 -16.80 -21.48
CA GLU A 67 -19.37 -17.21 -20.42
C GLU A 67 -18.98 -18.57 -19.88
N TYR A 68 -18.79 -18.65 -18.56
CA TYR A 68 -18.51 -19.88 -17.81
C TYR A 68 -19.63 -20.19 -16.83
N THR A 69 -19.93 -21.48 -16.72
CA THR A 69 -20.88 -22.03 -15.74
C THR A 69 -20.11 -22.77 -14.64
N VAL A 70 -20.46 -22.57 -13.38
CA VAL A 70 -19.97 -23.36 -12.25
C VAL A 70 -20.58 -24.76 -12.33
N THR A 71 -19.85 -25.75 -12.83
CA THR A 71 -20.33 -27.11 -13.04
C THR A 71 -20.05 -28.04 -11.86
N GLY A 72 -18.98 -27.76 -11.11
CA GLY A 72 -18.57 -28.57 -9.98
C GLY A 72 -17.81 -27.78 -8.94
N VAL A 73 -17.69 -28.35 -7.75
CA VAL A 73 -16.82 -27.89 -6.67
C VAL A 73 -16.19 -29.10 -6.00
N VAL A 74 -14.90 -28.98 -5.71
CA VAL A 74 -14.11 -29.97 -4.98
C VAL A 74 -13.61 -29.34 -3.70
N VAL A 75 -13.71 -30.05 -2.57
CA VAL A 75 -13.12 -29.67 -1.29
C VAL A 75 -11.89 -30.55 -1.10
N LYS A 76 -10.72 -29.91 -1.13
CA LYS A 76 -9.44 -30.56 -0.83
C LYS A 76 -9.10 -30.38 0.67
N GLU A 77 -8.40 -31.35 1.23
CA GLU A 77 -7.99 -31.38 2.64
C GLU A 77 -6.52 -31.80 2.76
N TYR A 78 -5.78 -31.05 3.58
CA TYR A 78 -4.43 -31.40 4.00
C TYR A 78 -4.20 -30.97 5.45
N MET A 79 -3.81 -31.86 6.34
CA MET A 79 -3.53 -31.57 7.76
C MET A 79 -4.64 -30.76 8.48
N ASN A 80 -5.90 -31.10 8.27
CA ASN A 80 -7.09 -30.39 8.75
C ASN A 80 -7.31 -29.00 8.13
N TYR A 81 -6.55 -28.66 7.11
CA TYR A 81 -6.76 -27.45 6.31
C TYR A 81 -7.66 -27.80 5.12
N TYR A 82 -8.66 -26.96 4.86
CA TYR A 82 -9.65 -27.19 3.81
C TYR A 82 -9.70 -25.99 2.87
N TRP A 83 -9.74 -26.26 1.58
CA TRP A 83 -10.01 -25.25 0.56
C TRP A 83 -10.95 -25.81 -0.51
N LYS A 84 -11.49 -24.90 -1.32
CA LYS A 84 -12.43 -25.25 -2.39
C LYS A 84 -11.86 -24.90 -3.75
N GLU A 85 -12.10 -25.76 -4.70
CA GLU A 85 -11.81 -25.51 -6.09
C GLU A 85 -13.08 -25.69 -6.91
N TYR A 86 -13.54 -24.63 -7.56
CA TYR A 86 -14.70 -24.62 -8.42
C TYR A 86 -14.27 -24.91 -9.84
N VAL A 87 -14.97 -25.82 -10.52
CA VAL A 87 -14.80 -26.11 -11.94
C VAL A 87 -15.73 -25.21 -12.72
N LEU A 88 -15.17 -24.45 -13.61
CA LEU A 88 -15.87 -23.55 -14.52
C LEU A 88 -15.74 -24.08 -15.94
N ALA A 89 -16.86 -24.34 -16.60
CA ALA A 89 -16.85 -24.79 -17.97
C ALA A 89 -17.57 -23.80 -18.90
N SER A 90 -16.95 -23.52 -20.05
CA SER A 90 -17.55 -22.69 -21.08
C SER A 90 -18.29 -23.52 -22.13
N THR A 91 -19.18 -22.89 -22.87
CA THR A 91 -19.90 -23.53 -23.99
C THR A 91 -18.97 -23.95 -25.14
N THR A 92 -17.75 -23.38 -25.19
CA THR A 92 -16.72 -23.74 -26.20
C THR A 92 -15.86 -24.92 -25.77
N GLY A 93 -16.10 -25.49 -24.56
CA GLY A 93 -15.34 -26.63 -24.02
C GLY A 93 -14.06 -26.25 -23.29
N LYS A 94 -13.85 -24.96 -22.98
CA LYS A 94 -12.72 -24.56 -22.14
C LYS A 94 -13.05 -24.70 -20.66
N PHE A 95 -12.03 -24.98 -19.87
CA PHE A 95 -12.11 -25.04 -18.42
C PHE A 95 -11.25 -23.97 -17.76
N LEU A 96 -11.80 -23.38 -16.70
CA LEU A 96 -11.09 -22.56 -15.74
C LEU A 96 -11.42 -23.10 -14.34
N TYR A 97 -10.57 -22.78 -13.39
CA TYR A 97 -10.78 -23.17 -12.01
C TYR A 97 -10.68 -21.95 -11.10
N LEU A 98 -11.47 -21.96 -10.02
CA LEU A 98 -11.37 -20.95 -8.97
C LEU A 98 -11.03 -21.63 -7.65
N SER A 99 -9.85 -21.35 -7.12
CA SER A 99 -9.49 -21.75 -5.76
C SER A 99 -9.98 -20.72 -4.76
N GLU A 100 -10.59 -21.16 -3.67
CA GLU A 100 -11.02 -20.33 -2.53
C GLU A 100 -10.47 -20.88 -1.23
N VAL A 101 -9.64 -20.07 -0.56
CA VAL A 101 -9.04 -20.35 0.74
C VAL A 101 -9.26 -19.16 1.65
N SER A 102 -9.96 -19.34 2.78
CA SER A 102 -10.16 -18.30 3.79
C SER A 102 -10.62 -16.93 3.22
N GLY A 103 -11.49 -16.97 2.21
CA GLY A 103 -12.04 -15.79 1.53
C GLY A 103 -11.11 -15.14 0.51
N HIS A 104 -9.95 -15.73 0.23
CA HIS A 104 -9.06 -15.35 -0.87
C HIS A 104 -9.33 -16.21 -2.09
N TRP A 105 -9.27 -15.60 -3.27
CA TRP A 105 -9.63 -16.23 -4.52
C TRP A 105 -8.50 -16.19 -5.53
N ILE A 106 -8.31 -17.30 -6.24
CA ILE A 106 -7.30 -17.44 -7.29
C ILE A 106 -7.99 -18.04 -8.52
N LEU A 107 -7.85 -17.40 -9.66
CA LEU A 107 -8.27 -17.94 -10.95
C LEU A 107 -7.13 -18.75 -11.54
N LEU A 108 -7.37 -20.03 -11.78
CA LEU A 108 -6.39 -20.99 -12.28
C LEU A 108 -6.71 -21.39 -13.72
N ARG A 109 -5.67 -21.42 -14.54
CA ARG A 109 -5.70 -21.89 -15.94
C ARG A 109 -4.69 -23.00 -16.10
N GLU A 110 -5.10 -24.08 -16.73
CA GLU A 110 -4.15 -25.12 -17.14
C GLU A 110 -3.22 -24.58 -18.24
N ILE A 111 -1.94 -24.88 -18.10
CA ILE A 111 -0.90 -24.49 -19.05
C ILE A 111 -0.05 -25.71 -19.42
N PRO A 112 0.62 -25.71 -20.59
CA PRO A 112 1.55 -26.79 -20.96
C PRO A 112 2.64 -27.02 -19.90
N ASP A 113 3.00 -28.30 -19.65
CA ASP A 113 4.08 -28.66 -18.74
C ASP A 113 5.44 -28.62 -19.44
N ASP A 114 5.92 -27.41 -19.68
CA ASP A 114 7.25 -27.14 -20.26
C ASP A 114 8.35 -26.98 -19.18
N PHE A 115 8.04 -27.36 -17.94
CA PHE A 115 8.92 -27.15 -16.79
C PHE A 115 9.79 -28.39 -16.50
N ALA A 116 10.93 -28.15 -15.85
CA ALA A 116 11.82 -29.21 -15.39
C ALA A 116 11.06 -30.23 -14.51
N LYS A 117 11.44 -31.49 -14.62
CA LYS A 117 10.85 -32.56 -13.79
C LYS A 117 11.22 -32.35 -12.31
N GLY A 118 10.32 -32.75 -11.42
CA GLY A 118 10.45 -32.61 -9.98
C GLY A 118 9.79 -31.32 -9.44
N HIS A 119 10.32 -30.81 -8.33
CA HIS A 119 9.80 -29.63 -7.66
C HIS A 119 10.91 -28.56 -7.60
N PRO A 120 11.08 -27.74 -8.65
CA PRO A 120 12.09 -26.68 -8.67
C PRO A 120 11.78 -25.66 -7.58
N LYS A 121 12.82 -25.14 -6.92
CA LYS A 121 12.66 -24.11 -5.89
C LYS A 121 12.39 -22.72 -6.49
N ILE A 122 12.82 -22.50 -7.71
CA ILE A 122 12.67 -21.23 -8.43
C ILE A 122 12.34 -21.56 -9.89
N ILE A 123 11.41 -20.82 -10.46
CA ILE A 123 11.00 -20.87 -11.86
C ILE A 123 10.95 -19.46 -12.42
N ASP A 124 11.59 -19.24 -13.56
CA ASP A 124 11.41 -18.03 -14.37
C ASP A 124 10.35 -18.32 -15.45
N TYR A 125 9.25 -17.58 -15.41
CA TYR A 125 8.15 -17.72 -16.36
C TYR A 125 7.46 -16.39 -16.59
N ASN A 126 7.27 -15.98 -17.85
CA ASN A 126 6.65 -14.71 -18.24
C ASN A 126 7.24 -13.49 -17.51
N ASP A 127 8.56 -13.36 -17.52
CA ASP A 127 9.33 -12.28 -16.88
C ASP A 127 9.11 -12.16 -15.36
N LYS A 128 8.69 -13.24 -14.70
CA LYS A 128 8.47 -13.32 -13.26
C LYS A 128 9.23 -14.50 -12.66
N VAL A 129 9.78 -14.26 -11.47
CA VAL A 129 10.49 -15.26 -10.68
C VAL A 129 9.55 -15.83 -9.63
N PHE A 130 9.10 -17.06 -9.85
CA PHE A 130 8.26 -17.81 -8.93
C PHE A 130 9.12 -18.56 -7.93
N LYS A 131 8.84 -18.43 -6.64
CA LYS A 131 9.56 -19.12 -5.55
C LYS A 131 8.66 -20.17 -4.94
N LEU A 132 9.25 -21.35 -4.63
CA LEU A 132 8.54 -22.43 -3.99
C LEU A 132 8.00 -21.99 -2.63
N TYR A 133 6.69 -22.16 -2.44
CA TYR A 133 5.99 -21.81 -1.21
C TYR A 133 5.67 -23.04 -0.37
N ASP A 134 5.10 -24.10 -0.98
CA ASP A 134 4.74 -25.32 -0.26
C ASP A 134 4.76 -26.56 -1.18
N ILE A 135 4.92 -27.73 -0.56
CA ILE A 135 4.71 -29.05 -1.18
C ILE A 135 3.78 -29.83 -0.26
N ALA A 136 2.54 -30.04 -0.70
CA ALA A 136 1.50 -30.70 0.06
C ALA A 136 1.04 -31.99 -0.63
N ARG A 137 0.37 -32.87 0.13
CA ARG A 137 -0.29 -34.07 -0.38
C ARG A 137 -1.76 -34.12 0.06
N PRO A 138 -2.62 -33.25 -0.49
CA PRO A 138 -4.02 -33.24 -0.18
C PRO A 138 -4.76 -34.49 -0.72
N ARG A 139 -5.94 -34.69 -0.14
CA ARG A 139 -6.97 -35.60 -0.68
C ARG A 139 -8.26 -34.80 -0.93
N ILE A 140 -9.14 -35.38 -1.75
CA ILE A 140 -10.49 -34.86 -1.90
C ILE A 140 -11.33 -35.35 -0.70
N ALA A 141 -11.77 -34.38 0.12
CA ALA A 141 -12.64 -34.62 1.28
C ALA A 141 -14.12 -34.65 0.89
N ALA A 142 -14.53 -33.85 -0.10
CA ALA A 142 -15.87 -33.80 -0.65
C ALA A 142 -15.87 -33.22 -2.06
N ALA A 143 -16.94 -33.45 -2.80
CA ALA A 143 -17.22 -32.80 -4.05
C ALA A 143 -18.73 -32.59 -4.24
N ALA A 144 -19.14 -31.74 -5.17
CA ALA A 144 -20.52 -31.59 -5.61
C ALA A 144 -20.55 -31.14 -7.07
N GLY A 145 -21.53 -31.61 -7.85
CA GLY A 145 -21.72 -31.21 -9.24
C GLY A 145 -21.30 -32.26 -10.26
N PHE A 146 -20.95 -31.79 -11.44
CA PHE A 146 -20.67 -32.59 -12.62
C PHE A 146 -19.21 -32.43 -13.05
N PHE A 147 -18.58 -33.55 -13.40
CA PHE A 147 -17.16 -33.63 -13.76
C PHE A 147 -16.98 -34.42 -15.06
N ASP A 148 -16.04 -33.95 -15.88
CA ASP A 148 -15.63 -34.59 -17.14
C ASP A 148 -14.59 -35.70 -16.92
N ILE A 149 -14.12 -35.85 -15.68
CA ILE A 149 -13.16 -36.88 -15.23
C ILE A 149 -13.71 -37.66 -14.06
N ASP A 150 -13.14 -38.83 -13.79
CA ASP A 150 -13.29 -39.52 -12.52
C ASP A 150 -12.41 -38.84 -11.48
N LEU A 151 -13.02 -38.26 -10.44
CA LEU A 151 -12.27 -37.57 -9.38
C LEU A 151 -11.33 -38.58 -8.66
N PRO A 152 -10.09 -38.18 -8.39
CA PRO A 152 -9.11 -39.03 -7.74
C PRO A 152 -9.51 -39.39 -6.32
N THR A 153 -9.29 -40.66 -5.95
CA THR A 153 -9.54 -41.19 -4.58
C THR A 153 -8.27 -41.23 -3.72
N GLY A 154 -7.10 -41.02 -4.34
CA GLY A 154 -5.78 -41.02 -3.70
C GLY A 154 -5.30 -39.66 -3.28
N LEU A 155 -4.05 -39.63 -2.80
CA LEU A 155 -3.35 -38.39 -2.50
C LEU A 155 -2.89 -37.70 -3.80
N ILE A 156 -3.05 -36.40 -3.86
CA ILE A 156 -2.57 -35.57 -4.96
C ILE A 156 -1.27 -34.91 -4.47
N THR A 157 -0.15 -35.10 -5.16
CA THR A 157 1.05 -34.33 -4.85
C THR A 157 0.94 -32.96 -5.48
N MET A 158 0.94 -31.91 -4.67
CA MET A 158 0.88 -30.51 -5.09
C MET A 158 2.18 -29.80 -4.73
N ALA A 159 2.67 -28.94 -5.64
CA ALA A 159 3.75 -28.02 -5.33
C ALA A 159 3.36 -26.63 -5.85
N GLU A 160 3.42 -25.66 -4.96
CA GLU A 160 2.99 -24.29 -5.23
C GLU A 160 4.17 -23.33 -5.22
N LEU A 161 4.35 -22.58 -6.30
CA LEU A 161 5.33 -21.52 -6.39
C LEU A 161 4.61 -20.19 -6.58
N ILE A 162 5.07 -19.15 -5.90
CA ILE A 162 4.41 -17.85 -5.92
C ILE A 162 5.31 -16.73 -6.45
N ALA A 163 4.68 -15.80 -7.16
CA ALA A 163 5.17 -14.49 -7.56
C ALA A 163 3.98 -13.52 -7.58
N PRO A 164 3.51 -13.03 -6.41
CA PRO A 164 2.27 -12.26 -6.33
C PRO A 164 2.18 -11.14 -7.39
N PRO A 165 1.05 -10.98 -8.09
CA PRO A 165 -0.25 -11.63 -7.87
C PRO A 165 -0.45 -13.01 -8.53
N TYR A 166 0.61 -13.69 -8.95
CA TYR A 166 0.56 -14.95 -9.68
C TYR A 166 1.13 -16.12 -8.88
N MET A 167 0.69 -17.35 -9.27
CA MET A 167 1.28 -18.61 -8.80
C MET A 167 1.40 -19.62 -9.94
N ILE A 168 2.26 -20.61 -9.75
CA ILE A 168 2.29 -21.84 -10.53
C ILE A 168 2.01 -22.98 -9.58
N SER A 169 0.99 -23.80 -9.87
CA SER A 169 0.68 -25.00 -9.13
C SER A 169 0.94 -26.23 -10.01
N PHE A 170 1.71 -27.17 -9.47
CA PHE A 170 1.90 -28.49 -10.05
C PHE A 170 1.05 -29.48 -9.31
N GLU A 171 0.22 -30.24 -10.01
CA GLU A 171 -0.58 -31.33 -9.45
C GLU A 171 -0.22 -32.65 -10.10
N LYS A 172 -0.01 -33.67 -9.30
CA LYS A 172 0.32 -35.01 -9.80
C LYS A 172 -0.34 -36.08 -8.98
N LEU A 173 -1.04 -36.97 -9.65
CA LEU A 173 -1.50 -38.28 -9.13
C LEU A 173 -0.41 -39.34 -9.32
N GLU A 174 -0.38 -40.37 -8.47
CA GLU A 174 0.69 -41.38 -8.45
C GLU A 174 0.98 -42.04 -9.82
N LYS A 175 -0.01 -42.14 -10.69
CA LYS A 175 0.07 -42.87 -11.98
C LYS A 175 -0.20 -42.01 -13.20
N GLU A 176 -0.43 -40.71 -13.00
CA GLU A 176 -0.79 -39.78 -14.07
C GLU A 176 0.36 -38.80 -14.37
N GLU A 177 0.29 -38.16 -15.52
CA GLU A 177 1.17 -37.06 -15.85
C GLU A 177 0.89 -35.85 -14.92
N ARG A 178 1.88 -35.02 -14.75
CA ARG A 178 1.78 -33.79 -13.95
C ARG A 178 0.96 -32.75 -14.72
N THR A 179 -0.07 -32.21 -14.10
CA THR A 179 -0.80 -31.06 -14.63
C THR A 179 -0.26 -29.77 -14.01
N VAL A 180 -0.19 -28.72 -14.79
CA VAL A 180 0.36 -27.42 -14.38
C VAL A 180 -0.70 -26.34 -14.53
N PHE A 181 -0.88 -25.54 -13.49
CA PHE A 181 -1.81 -24.42 -13.48
C PHE A 181 -1.07 -23.11 -13.23
N LEU A 182 -1.40 -22.11 -14.04
CA LEU A 182 -1.08 -20.71 -13.77
C LEU A 182 -2.24 -20.06 -13.04
N GLY A 183 -1.99 -19.59 -11.83
CA GLY A 183 -2.97 -18.89 -10.99
C GLY A 183 -2.75 -17.39 -10.97
N GLU A 184 -3.84 -16.65 -10.89
CA GLU A 184 -3.84 -15.19 -10.74
C GLU A 184 -4.81 -14.77 -9.63
N HIS A 185 -4.40 -13.84 -8.78
CA HIS A 185 -5.28 -13.28 -7.75
C HIS A 185 -6.51 -12.62 -8.36
N ILE A 186 -7.68 -13.02 -7.88
CA ILE A 186 -8.95 -12.36 -8.20
C ILE A 186 -9.64 -11.89 -6.93
N SER A 187 -10.09 -10.65 -6.89
CA SER A 187 -10.68 -10.10 -5.69
C SER A 187 -12.11 -10.62 -5.44
N LYS A 188 -12.52 -10.73 -4.17
CA LYS A 188 -13.90 -11.07 -3.79
C LYS A 188 -14.94 -10.17 -4.49
N ASN A 189 -14.63 -8.89 -4.70
CA ASN A 189 -15.52 -7.96 -5.38
C ASN A 189 -15.64 -8.26 -6.88
N GLN A 190 -14.58 -8.73 -7.52
CA GLN A 190 -14.64 -9.20 -8.92
C GLN A 190 -15.50 -10.46 -9.01
N ILE A 191 -15.30 -11.45 -8.12
CA ILE A 191 -16.14 -12.66 -8.05
C ILE A 191 -17.62 -12.28 -7.87
N LYS A 192 -17.95 -11.36 -6.95
CA LYS A 192 -19.33 -10.88 -6.77
C LYS A 192 -19.92 -10.24 -8.03
N ARG A 193 -19.15 -9.45 -8.75
CA ARG A 193 -19.61 -8.81 -10.00
C ARG A 193 -19.82 -9.82 -11.12
N ILE A 194 -18.94 -10.80 -11.24
CA ILE A 194 -18.96 -11.82 -12.31
C ILE A 194 -20.11 -12.80 -12.10
N PHE A 195 -20.18 -13.43 -10.94
CA PHE A 195 -21.12 -14.55 -10.69
C PHE A 195 -22.40 -14.13 -9.97
N LYS A 196 -22.47 -12.92 -9.40
CA LYS A 196 -23.64 -12.39 -8.66
C LYS A 196 -24.25 -13.40 -7.68
N PRO A 197 -23.46 -13.99 -6.77
CA PRO A 197 -23.93 -15.05 -5.88
C PRO A 197 -25.05 -14.52 -4.97
N THR A 198 -26.06 -15.37 -4.72
CA THR A 198 -27.18 -15.05 -3.84
C THR A 198 -26.81 -15.15 -2.35
N LYS A 199 -25.80 -15.96 -2.02
CA LYS A 199 -25.28 -16.13 -0.67
C LYS A 199 -24.03 -15.28 -0.49
N GLU A 200 -23.77 -14.84 0.73
CA GLU A 200 -22.52 -14.13 1.04
C GLU A 200 -21.32 -15.03 0.86
N LEU A 201 -20.30 -14.48 0.20
CA LEU A 201 -19.01 -15.15 0.07
C LEU A 201 -18.20 -14.99 1.36
N PRO A 202 -17.30 -15.95 1.67
CA PRO A 202 -16.46 -15.91 2.86
C PRO A 202 -15.71 -14.57 3.00
N ASN A 203 -15.53 -14.14 4.23
CA ASN A 203 -14.67 -12.98 4.53
C ASN A 203 -13.20 -13.39 4.48
N ARG A 204 -12.36 -12.46 4.09
CA ARG A 204 -10.91 -12.67 4.07
C ARG A 204 -10.38 -12.80 5.49
N ILE A 205 -9.53 -13.79 5.70
CA ILE A 205 -8.79 -14.03 6.94
C ILE A 205 -7.31 -14.07 6.56
N GLY A 206 -6.49 -13.24 7.22
CA GLY A 206 -5.06 -13.18 6.97
C GLY A 206 -4.68 -12.58 5.61
N ILE A 207 -3.51 -12.93 5.12
CA ILE A 207 -2.96 -12.51 3.83
C ILE A 207 -3.04 -13.69 2.86
N GLY A 208 -3.69 -13.49 1.73
CA GLY A 208 -3.82 -14.54 0.72
C GLY A 208 -2.50 -14.85 0.03
N LEU A 209 -2.33 -16.12 -0.38
CA LEU A 209 -1.13 -16.68 -0.99
C LEU A 209 -0.53 -15.79 -2.10
N VAL A 210 -1.36 -15.28 -2.99
CA VAL A 210 -0.96 -14.40 -4.09
C VAL A 210 -1.68 -13.05 -4.07
N GLN A 211 -2.21 -12.65 -2.92
CA GLN A 211 -2.82 -11.33 -2.79
C GLN A 211 -1.76 -10.24 -3.01
N PRO A 212 -1.91 -9.33 -3.98
CA PRO A 212 -0.96 -8.25 -4.15
C PRO A 212 -1.03 -7.27 -2.97
N TYR A 213 0.06 -6.57 -2.70
CA TYR A 213 0.02 -5.42 -1.81
C TYR A 213 -0.88 -4.32 -2.39
N PHE A 214 -1.41 -3.43 -1.55
CA PHE A 214 -2.46 -2.47 -1.92
C PHE A 214 -2.07 -1.54 -3.08
N PHE A 215 -0.77 -1.25 -3.22
CA PHE A 215 -0.22 -0.41 -4.28
C PHE A 215 1.24 -0.78 -4.57
N ASN A 216 1.74 -0.34 -5.71
CA ASN A 216 3.13 -0.57 -6.10
C ASN A 216 4.03 0.48 -5.46
N VAL A 217 4.80 0.09 -4.43
CA VAL A 217 5.70 0.99 -3.68
C VAL A 217 6.76 1.63 -4.58
N ARG A 218 7.28 0.90 -5.58
CA ARG A 218 8.24 1.44 -6.54
C ARG A 218 7.64 2.57 -7.39
N GLN A 219 6.40 2.40 -7.88
CA GLN A 219 5.71 3.45 -8.63
C GLN A 219 5.39 4.65 -7.73
N LEU A 220 4.96 4.42 -6.50
CA LEU A 220 4.76 5.49 -5.51
C LEU A 220 6.04 6.30 -5.31
N ALA A 221 7.16 5.63 -5.06
CA ALA A 221 8.46 6.29 -4.88
C ALA A 221 8.87 7.12 -6.11
N LEU A 222 8.70 6.57 -7.32
CA LEU A 222 9.01 7.30 -8.56
C LEU A 222 8.14 8.54 -8.73
N ILE A 223 6.84 8.47 -8.42
CA ILE A 223 5.92 9.60 -8.49
C ILE A 223 6.35 10.68 -7.48
N LEU A 224 6.58 10.31 -6.23
CA LEU A 224 6.97 11.25 -5.18
C LEU A 224 8.33 11.91 -5.47
N CYS A 225 9.33 11.14 -5.94
CA CYS A 225 10.62 11.68 -6.39
C CYS A 225 10.44 12.67 -7.56
N SER A 226 9.59 12.36 -8.52
CA SER A 226 9.34 13.23 -9.68
C SER A 226 8.67 14.54 -9.26
N VAL A 227 7.69 14.47 -8.34
CA VAL A 227 7.02 15.66 -7.79
C VAL A 227 8.02 16.52 -7.01
N THR A 228 8.85 15.90 -6.15
CA THR A 228 9.89 16.62 -5.39
C THR A 228 10.88 17.31 -6.32
N LEU A 229 11.34 16.63 -7.36
CA LEU A 229 12.23 17.22 -8.36
C LEU A 229 11.59 18.40 -9.10
N LEU A 230 10.33 18.26 -9.49
CA LEU A 230 9.59 19.35 -10.16
C LEU A 230 9.48 20.59 -9.26
N ILE A 231 9.16 20.40 -7.97
CA ILE A 231 9.08 21.50 -7.00
C ILE A 231 10.45 22.15 -6.81
N LEU A 232 11.52 21.36 -6.70
CA LEU A 232 12.89 21.88 -6.60
C LEU A 232 13.29 22.70 -7.85
N LEU A 233 13.01 22.17 -9.04
CA LEU A 233 13.30 22.89 -10.29
C LEU A 233 12.49 24.18 -10.40
N THR A 234 11.22 24.17 -10.00
CA THR A 234 10.37 25.36 -9.96
C THR A 234 10.93 26.39 -8.99
N HIS A 235 11.36 25.97 -7.80
CA HIS A 235 11.98 26.84 -6.81
C HIS A 235 13.26 27.48 -7.35
N LEU A 236 14.16 26.67 -7.93
CA LEU A 236 15.40 27.17 -8.54
C LEU A 236 15.11 28.17 -9.68
N TYR A 237 14.10 27.88 -10.51
CA TYR A 237 13.68 28.77 -11.60
C TYR A 237 13.16 30.12 -11.07
N VAL A 238 12.30 30.08 -10.05
CA VAL A 238 11.70 31.31 -9.45
C VAL A 238 12.76 32.19 -8.80
N TYR A 239 13.78 31.58 -8.20
CA TYR A 239 14.83 32.35 -7.47
C TYR A 239 16.10 32.57 -8.30
N HIS A 240 16.20 32.07 -9.53
CA HIS A 240 17.40 32.18 -10.37
C HIS A 240 17.87 33.62 -10.57
N ASP A 241 16.95 34.57 -10.83
CA ASP A 241 17.26 35.95 -11.11
C ASP A 241 17.07 36.89 -9.91
N LYS A 242 16.71 36.34 -8.74
CA LYS A 242 16.51 37.11 -7.53
C LYS A 242 17.82 37.22 -6.73
N GLN A 243 18.31 38.44 -6.57
CA GLN A 243 19.46 38.70 -5.71
C GLN A 243 19.00 39.00 -4.29
N GLU A 244 19.69 38.44 -3.31
CA GLU A 244 19.48 38.78 -1.91
C GLU A 244 19.97 40.19 -1.66
N GLU A 245 19.15 41.05 -1.04
CA GLU A 245 19.48 42.43 -0.73
C GLU A 245 19.17 42.70 0.74
N VAL A 246 20.16 43.20 1.49
CA VAL A 246 19.95 43.70 2.85
C VAL A 246 19.34 45.10 2.75
N VAL A 247 18.04 45.21 3.01
CA VAL A 247 17.30 46.48 2.91
C VAL A 247 17.30 47.28 4.20
N PHE A 248 17.57 46.61 5.33
CA PHE A 248 17.75 47.29 6.63
C PHE A 248 18.69 46.48 7.52
N SER A 249 19.57 47.14 8.25
CA SER A 249 20.35 46.52 9.32
C SER A 249 20.72 47.59 10.36
N ASN A 250 20.37 47.36 11.60
CA ASN A 250 20.72 48.26 12.70
C ASN A 250 20.87 47.48 14.03
N ASP A 251 21.74 48.03 14.89
CA ASP A 251 21.87 47.64 16.28
C ASP A 251 20.99 48.53 17.15
N ILE A 252 19.92 47.99 17.73
CA ILE A 252 18.98 48.75 18.56
C ILE A 252 19.39 48.60 20.02
N SER A 253 19.78 49.72 20.62
CA SER A 253 20.26 49.75 22.02
C SER A 253 19.12 49.61 23.02
N PHE A 254 19.24 48.66 23.95
CA PHE A 254 18.28 48.52 25.05
C PHE A 254 18.31 49.70 26.03
N SER A 255 19.39 50.48 26.08
CA SER A 255 19.43 51.66 26.94
C SER A 255 18.50 52.78 26.45
N GLU A 256 18.19 52.82 25.17
CA GLU A 256 17.34 53.83 24.54
C GLU A 256 15.93 53.29 24.19
N TYR A 257 15.84 52.04 23.72
CA TYR A 257 14.65 51.49 23.09
C TYR A 257 14.07 50.28 23.82
N ASN A 258 14.52 49.94 25.03
CA ASN A 258 13.89 48.80 25.75
C ASN A 258 12.41 49.13 26.03
N ASP A 259 11.52 48.28 25.52
CA ASP A 259 10.06 48.46 25.58
C ASP A 259 9.59 49.78 24.94
N LYS A 260 10.35 50.26 23.95
CA LYS A 260 9.99 51.46 23.14
C LYS A 260 10.15 51.15 21.67
N GLU A 261 9.28 51.75 20.88
CA GLU A 261 9.27 51.55 19.43
C GLU A 261 10.43 52.32 18.76
N TYR A 262 11.19 51.59 17.94
CA TYR A 262 12.17 52.14 17.01
C TYR A 262 11.59 52.08 15.60
N ILE A 263 11.51 53.22 14.88
CA ILE A 263 11.06 53.30 13.50
C ILE A 263 12.27 53.37 12.57
N SER A 264 12.37 52.41 11.66
CA SER A 264 13.46 52.38 10.68
C SER A 264 13.31 53.47 9.61
N PRO A 265 14.40 53.86 8.94
CA PRO A 265 14.27 54.53 7.67
C PRO A 265 13.43 53.74 6.68
N ALA A 266 12.67 54.44 5.85
CA ALA A 266 11.91 53.78 4.80
C ALA A 266 12.83 53.19 3.74
N PHE A 267 12.49 51.97 3.26
CA PHE A 267 13.21 51.27 2.18
C PHE A 267 12.24 50.84 1.09
N THR A 268 12.76 50.63 -0.10
CA THR A 268 11.94 50.23 -1.26
C THR A 268 12.24 48.79 -1.65
N LEU A 269 11.19 48.00 -1.76
CA LEU A 269 11.27 46.63 -2.27
C LEU A 269 10.92 46.64 -3.75
N ASN A 270 11.78 46.04 -4.59
CA ASN A 270 11.62 46.05 -6.03
C ASN A 270 11.33 44.63 -6.57
N GLY A 271 10.62 44.54 -7.71
CA GLY A 271 10.35 43.27 -8.41
C GLY A 271 9.02 42.66 -8.04
N GLY A 272 8.90 41.37 -8.22
CA GLY A 272 7.67 40.60 -7.87
C GLY A 272 7.59 40.25 -6.38
N ALA A 273 6.45 39.67 -5.97
CA ALA A 273 6.28 39.22 -4.60
C ALA A 273 7.41 38.26 -4.17
N SER A 274 7.95 38.52 -2.97
CA SER A 274 9.09 37.76 -2.43
C SER A 274 9.04 37.71 -0.90
N PRO A 275 9.80 36.83 -0.25
CA PRO A 275 9.95 36.85 1.19
C PRO A 275 10.88 37.99 1.64
N LEU A 276 10.50 38.62 2.75
CA LEU A 276 11.35 39.50 3.54
C LEU A 276 11.74 38.71 4.80
N THR A 277 13.02 38.35 4.93
CA THR A 277 13.54 37.65 6.09
C THR A 277 14.08 38.66 7.10
N ILE A 278 13.56 38.58 8.32
CA ILE A 278 14.03 39.34 9.48
C ILE A 278 14.90 38.41 10.32
N SER A 279 16.16 38.78 10.48
CA SER A 279 17.10 38.08 11.36
C SER A 279 17.36 38.94 12.59
N VAL A 280 17.29 38.34 13.75
CA VAL A 280 17.57 38.99 15.04
C VAL A 280 18.76 38.31 15.71
N HIS A 281 19.61 39.12 16.31
CA HIS A 281 20.73 38.61 17.11
C HIS A 281 20.89 39.47 18.36
N SER A 282 21.05 38.87 19.51
CA SER A 282 21.28 39.53 20.78
C SER A 282 22.27 38.73 21.64
N GLY A 283 23.16 39.40 22.33
CA GLY A 283 24.19 38.78 23.16
C GLY A 283 23.65 38.25 24.50
N VAL A 284 22.55 37.46 24.43
CA VAL A 284 21.95 36.81 25.61
C VAL A 284 22.86 35.74 26.17
N ASP A 285 22.99 35.68 27.49
CA ASP A 285 23.78 34.68 28.23
C ASP A 285 23.05 34.29 29.51
N ASN A 286 22.58 33.03 29.57
CA ASN A 286 21.61 32.57 30.55
C ASN A 286 20.40 33.50 30.69
N SER A 287 19.90 33.98 29.53
CA SER A 287 18.93 35.06 29.42
C SER A 287 18.13 34.96 28.12
N TRP A 288 17.20 35.90 27.95
CA TRP A 288 16.37 36.02 26.75
C TRP A 288 16.23 37.50 26.32
N ALA A 289 15.92 37.67 25.02
CA ALA A 289 15.48 38.94 24.47
C ALA A 289 14.43 38.70 23.36
N ASN A 290 13.54 39.66 23.15
CA ASN A 290 12.43 39.60 22.21
C ASN A 290 12.46 40.79 21.28
N ALA A 291 12.13 40.57 20.00
CA ALA A 291 11.85 41.60 19.02
C ALA A 291 10.42 41.47 18.51
N GLN A 292 9.60 42.48 18.71
CA GLN A 292 8.32 42.65 18.03
C GLN A 292 8.56 43.56 16.82
N VAL A 293 8.20 43.05 15.63
CA VAL A 293 8.45 43.77 14.38
C VAL A 293 7.15 43.94 13.63
N ALA A 294 6.80 45.15 13.28
CA ALA A 294 5.72 45.46 12.35
C ALA A 294 6.34 45.94 11.03
N LEU A 295 6.03 45.29 9.93
CA LEU A 295 6.32 45.78 8.58
C LEU A 295 5.15 46.64 8.13
N VAL A 296 5.40 47.92 7.91
CA VAL A 296 4.37 48.90 7.55
C VAL A 296 4.58 49.32 6.08
N ASN A 297 3.49 49.20 5.30
CA ASN A 297 3.47 49.72 3.93
C ASN A 297 3.15 51.22 3.94
N GLU A 298 4.06 52.05 3.41
CA GLU A 298 3.93 53.51 3.37
C GLU A 298 2.75 54.00 2.51
N ASP A 299 2.34 53.20 1.49
CA ASP A 299 1.30 53.60 0.56
C ASP A 299 -0.11 53.21 1.03
N THR A 300 -0.24 52.07 1.70
CA THR A 300 -1.54 51.51 2.12
C THR A 300 -1.80 51.60 3.62
N ASN A 301 -0.76 51.89 4.42
CA ASN A 301 -0.75 51.76 5.88
C ASN A 301 -1.14 50.39 6.40
N GLU A 302 -0.96 49.34 5.58
CA GLU A 302 -1.13 47.95 6.05
C GLU A 302 0.06 47.54 6.90
N GLU A 303 -0.20 46.90 8.02
CA GLU A 303 0.79 46.45 8.98
C GLU A 303 0.79 44.91 9.09
N ILE A 304 1.97 44.33 9.05
CA ILE A 304 2.16 42.89 9.26
C ILE A 304 3.05 42.71 10.49
N TYR A 305 2.46 42.10 11.51
CA TYR A 305 3.14 41.90 12.79
C TYR A 305 3.81 40.54 12.85
N ALA A 306 5.00 40.51 13.40
CA ALA A 306 5.73 39.30 13.73
C ALA A 306 6.48 39.49 15.07
N ASN A 307 6.72 38.39 15.76
CA ASN A 307 7.41 38.37 17.04
C ASN A 307 8.47 37.27 17.02
N LYS A 308 9.66 37.58 17.56
CA LYS A 308 10.73 36.59 17.64
C LYS A 308 11.51 36.74 18.93
N ASP A 309 11.66 35.58 19.62
CA ASP A 309 12.49 35.45 20.81
C ASP A 309 13.87 34.90 20.43
N VAL A 310 14.88 35.34 21.12
CA VAL A 310 16.21 34.75 21.19
C VAL A 310 16.53 34.47 22.64
N GLU A 311 16.98 33.27 22.91
CA GLU A 311 17.32 32.83 24.27
C GLU A 311 18.52 31.88 24.19
N TYR A 312 19.39 32.02 25.16
CA TYR A 312 20.55 31.15 25.26
C TYR A 312 20.83 30.85 26.73
N TYR A 313 20.73 29.58 27.06
CA TYR A 313 20.98 29.03 28.40
C TYR A 313 22.05 27.96 28.34
N HIS A 314 22.92 27.98 29.34
CA HIS A 314 23.91 26.92 29.49
C HIS A 314 24.19 26.64 30.95
N GLY A 315 24.65 25.44 31.24
CA GLY A 315 24.96 25.03 32.63
C GLY A 315 25.72 23.73 32.68
N TYR A 316 25.92 23.30 33.90
CA TYR A 316 26.55 22.04 34.23
C TYR A 316 25.66 21.26 35.18
N SER A 317 25.23 20.05 34.83
CA SER A 317 24.39 19.21 35.68
C SER A 317 24.80 17.75 35.52
N GLU A 318 24.77 17.00 36.60
CA GLU A 318 25.07 15.57 36.64
C GLU A 318 26.40 15.11 36.01
N GLY A 319 27.40 16.03 35.94
CA GLY A 319 28.70 15.74 35.35
C GLY A 319 28.83 16.11 33.86
N GLU A 320 27.78 16.62 33.25
CA GLU A 320 27.77 17.04 31.84
C GLU A 320 27.44 18.51 31.69
N SER A 321 28.03 19.17 30.68
CA SER A 321 27.65 20.52 30.25
C SER A 321 26.46 20.42 29.30
N TRP A 322 25.51 21.34 29.44
CA TRP A 322 24.37 21.45 28.54
C TRP A 322 24.24 22.89 28.01
N THR A 323 23.68 23.03 26.84
CA THR A 323 23.31 24.29 26.21
C THR A 323 21.93 24.18 25.60
N GLU A 324 21.12 25.24 25.68
CA GLU A 324 19.77 25.33 25.11
C GLU A 324 19.55 26.73 24.50
N GLY A 325 18.88 26.76 23.34
CA GLY A 325 18.61 28.00 22.60
C GLY A 325 19.78 28.49 21.75
N ASP A 326 19.62 29.65 21.15
CA ASP A 326 20.61 30.36 20.29
C ASP A 326 20.52 31.88 20.50
N GLN A 327 21.63 32.53 20.33
CA GLN A 327 21.72 34.00 20.35
C GLN A 327 21.19 34.67 19.07
N SER A 328 20.83 33.92 18.06
CA SER A 328 20.33 34.38 16.77
C SER A 328 19.17 33.55 16.30
N ASP A 329 18.19 34.20 15.73
CA ASP A 329 17.10 33.49 15.05
C ASP A 329 16.57 34.33 13.88
N ASP A 330 15.82 33.71 12.94
CA ASP A 330 15.22 34.37 11.80
C ASP A 330 13.79 33.91 11.52
N PHE A 331 13.02 34.79 10.88
CA PHE A 331 11.70 34.46 10.36
C PHE A 331 11.47 35.17 9.03
N SER A 332 10.59 34.63 8.20
CA SER A 332 10.28 35.20 6.90
C SER A 332 8.83 35.64 6.81
N ILE A 333 8.58 36.85 6.40
CA ILE A 333 7.29 37.38 6.01
C ILE A 333 7.14 37.10 4.51
N CYS A 334 6.21 36.18 4.15
CA CYS A 334 6.07 35.69 2.78
C CYS A 334 5.08 36.56 1.97
N GLY A 335 5.29 36.61 0.64
CA GLY A 335 4.32 37.25 -0.27
C GLY A 335 4.30 38.76 -0.26
N ILE A 336 5.37 39.42 0.24
CA ILE A 336 5.47 40.86 0.24
C ILE A 336 5.65 41.35 -1.20
N GLY A 337 4.81 42.29 -1.62
CA GLY A 337 4.88 42.93 -2.94
C GLY A 337 5.95 44.02 -3.02
N ALA A 338 6.22 44.50 -4.25
CA ALA A 338 6.98 45.72 -4.45
C ALA A 338 6.26 46.91 -3.80
N GLY A 339 7.02 47.83 -3.20
CA GLY A 339 6.46 49.00 -2.52
C GLY A 339 7.49 49.68 -1.60
N LYS A 340 7.04 50.71 -0.94
CA LYS A 340 7.83 51.43 0.06
C LYS A 340 7.39 51.03 1.46
N TYR A 341 8.33 50.62 2.28
CA TYR A 341 8.08 50.06 3.60
C TYR A 341 9.00 50.68 4.65
N HIS A 342 8.58 50.59 5.91
CA HIS A 342 9.46 50.75 7.06
C HIS A 342 9.17 49.66 8.10
N LEU A 343 10.09 49.50 9.05
CA LEU A 343 9.91 48.59 10.20
C LEU A 343 9.67 49.44 11.46
N ALA A 344 8.62 49.11 12.19
CA ALA A 344 8.44 49.54 13.57
C ALA A 344 8.85 48.35 14.46
N ILE A 345 9.88 48.55 15.28
CA ILE A 345 10.54 47.49 16.03
C ILE A 345 10.53 47.83 17.51
N THR A 346 9.98 46.96 18.33
CA THR A 346 10.05 47.05 19.80
C THR A 346 10.90 45.92 20.32
N VAL A 347 11.98 46.24 21.00
CA VAL A 347 12.87 45.21 21.60
C VAL A 347 12.73 45.20 23.11
N VAL A 348 12.74 44.02 23.69
CA VAL A 348 12.65 43.79 25.14
C VAL A 348 13.68 42.74 25.54
N LYS A 349 14.30 42.91 26.70
CA LYS A 349 15.21 41.92 27.28
C LYS A 349 14.85 41.57 28.72
N ALA A 350 15.41 40.50 29.22
CA ALA A 350 15.31 40.15 30.63
C ALA A 350 15.86 41.30 31.50
N PRO A 351 15.13 41.78 32.53
CA PRO A 351 15.56 42.91 33.38
C PRO A 351 16.88 42.64 34.12
N GLU A 352 17.15 41.40 34.43
CA GLU A 352 18.35 40.93 35.11
C GLU A 352 19.59 40.87 34.21
N ASP A 353 19.45 40.84 32.91
CA ASP A 353 20.56 40.80 31.97
C ASP A 353 21.16 42.17 31.72
N LEU A 354 22.07 42.56 32.60
CA LEU A 354 22.75 43.86 32.55
C LEU A 354 23.83 43.93 31.46
N ASN A 355 24.34 42.79 31.01
CA ASN A 355 25.45 42.72 30.04
C ASN A 355 24.99 42.82 28.60
N ASN A 356 23.77 42.45 28.31
CA ASN A 356 23.19 42.57 26.99
C ASN A 356 22.80 44.01 26.68
N THR A 357 23.52 44.63 25.75
CA THR A 357 23.42 46.09 25.47
C THR A 357 22.51 46.43 24.31
N GLY A 358 22.20 45.46 23.42
CA GLY A 358 21.39 45.71 22.23
C GLY A 358 20.99 44.48 21.48
N MET A 359 20.13 44.69 20.49
CA MET A 359 19.69 43.68 19.56
C MET A 359 19.92 44.15 18.12
N LYS A 360 20.64 43.36 17.35
CA LYS A 360 20.83 43.59 15.93
C LYS A 360 19.63 43.01 15.17
N VAL A 361 18.96 43.89 14.39
CA VAL A 361 17.84 43.48 13.52
C VAL A 361 18.26 43.74 12.08
N THR A 362 18.14 42.71 11.24
CA THR A 362 18.50 42.77 9.82
C THR A 362 17.34 42.28 8.97
N ALA A 363 16.92 43.09 7.98
CA ALA A 363 15.90 42.70 7.01
C ALA A 363 16.56 42.42 5.66
N THR A 364 16.38 41.20 5.14
CA THR A 364 16.94 40.75 3.85
C THR A 364 15.82 40.42 2.88
N TRP A 365 15.81 41.08 1.75
CA TRP A 365 14.87 40.88 0.65
C TRP A 365 15.32 39.75 -0.26
N ASN A 366 14.38 38.99 -0.83
CA ASN A 366 14.62 37.90 -1.77
C ASN A 366 15.43 36.71 -1.22
N LYS A 367 15.61 36.57 0.09
CA LYS A 367 16.30 35.42 0.67
C LYS A 367 15.50 34.14 0.41
N ALA A 368 16.05 33.21 -0.39
CA ALA A 368 15.40 31.95 -0.71
C ALA A 368 15.38 31.03 0.53
N SER A 369 14.20 30.61 0.93
CA SER A 369 14.05 29.60 2.01
C SER A 369 13.96 28.20 1.43
N TYR A 370 14.87 27.33 1.84
CA TYR A 370 14.84 25.91 1.47
C TYR A 370 14.16 25.04 2.52
N TRP A 371 13.71 25.62 3.64
CA TRP A 371 13.09 24.89 4.74
C TRP A 371 11.89 24.07 4.29
N ASN A 372 10.97 24.68 3.55
CA ASN A 372 9.78 24.01 3.05
C ASN A 372 10.11 22.86 2.08
N ILE A 373 11.20 22.99 1.31
CA ILE A 373 11.67 21.93 0.40
C ILE A 373 12.20 20.76 1.21
N TRP A 374 13.03 21.01 2.22
CA TRP A 374 13.54 19.96 3.10
C TRP A 374 12.41 19.25 3.86
N MET A 375 11.45 20.00 4.39
CA MET A 375 10.27 19.41 5.03
C MET A 375 9.47 18.53 4.06
N LEU A 376 9.28 18.98 2.83
CA LEU A 376 8.62 18.19 1.79
C LEU A 376 9.40 16.90 1.49
N VAL A 377 10.72 16.98 1.30
CA VAL A 377 11.56 15.79 1.05
C VAL A 377 11.47 14.80 2.19
N ILE A 378 11.54 15.28 3.44
CA ILE A 378 11.43 14.42 4.64
C ILE A 378 10.06 13.73 4.68
N ILE A 379 8.98 14.49 4.49
CA ILE A 379 7.62 13.93 4.52
C ILE A 379 7.45 12.86 3.43
N MET A 380 7.89 13.14 2.20
CA MET A 380 7.82 12.19 1.08
C MET A 380 8.67 10.94 1.34
N ALA A 381 9.87 11.09 1.91
CA ALA A 381 10.72 9.98 2.30
C ALA A 381 10.06 9.11 3.38
N VAL A 382 9.44 9.71 4.39
CA VAL A 382 8.71 8.99 5.45
C VAL A 382 7.55 8.20 4.87
N ILE A 383 6.76 8.78 3.95
CA ILE A 383 5.66 8.08 3.29
C ILE A 383 6.18 6.83 2.53
N VAL A 384 7.28 6.97 1.76
CA VAL A 384 7.88 5.84 1.04
C VAL A 384 8.38 4.77 2.00
N LEU A 385 9.03 5.16 3.10
CA LEU A 385 9.51 4.23 4.13
C LEU A 385 8.37 3.46 4.79
N ILE A 386 7.28 4.14 5.18
CA ILE A 386 6.08 3.49 5.74
C ILE A 386 5.50 2.49 4.73
N ALA A 387 5.39 2.88 3.47
CA ALA A 387 4.90 2.02 2.40
C ALA A 387 5.80 0.78 2.20
N TYR A 388 7.11 0.96 2.18
CA TYR A 388 8.11 -0.10 2.03
C TYR A 388 8.07 -1.09 3.20
N PHE A 389 8.08 -0.60 4.44
CA PHE A 389 7.99 -1.47 5.61
C PHE A 389 6.62 -2.17 5.71
N GLY A 390 5.55 -1.52 5.26
CA GLY A 390 4.24 -2.15 5.16
C GLY A 390 4.21 -3.30 4.13
N GLU A 391 4.83 -3.13 2.96
CA GLU A 391 4.98 -4.19 1.95
C GLU A 391 5.85 -5.34 2.49
N LEU A 392 6.98 -5.01 3.10
CA LEU A 392 7.88 -6.00 3.70
C LEU A 392 7.19 -6.82 4.81
N TYR A 393 6.47 -6.15 5.71
CA TYR A 393 5.68 -6.82 6.74
C TYR A 393 4.61 -7.75 6.13
N ASN A 394 3.93 -7.30 5.08
CA ASN A 394 2.94 -8.10 4.37
C ASN A 394 3.57 -9.36 3.75
N GLU A 395 4.77 -9.24 3.14
CA GLU A 395 5.47 -10.38 2.58
C GLU A 395 5.98 -11.34 3.66
N ILE A 396 6.55 -10.85 4.76
CA ILE A 396 6.97 -11.70 5.89
C ILE A 396 5.78 -12.50 6.43
N LYS A 397 4.64 -11.85 6.62
CA LYS A 397 3.42 -12.52 7.09
C LYS A 397 2.85 -13.52 6.08
N ARG A 398 2.97 -13.27 4.77
CA ARG A 398 2.58 -14.23 3.72
C ARG A 398 3.38 -15.53 3.83
N TRP A 399 4.68 -15.42 4.10
CA TRP A 399 5.60 -16.54 4.14
C TRP A 399 5.70 -17.23 5.51
N GLU A 400 4.98 -16.74 6.53
CA GLU A 400 5.08 -17.23 7.92
C GLU A 400 4.79 -18.74 8.05
N ASP A 401 3.82 -19.24 7.29
CA ASP A 401 3.41 -20.66 7.30
C ASP A 401 4.16 -21.52 6.26
N SER A 402 5.07 -20.94 5.48
CA SER A 402 5.82 -21.66 4.45
C SER A 402 7.10 -22.28 5.02
N PRO A 403 7.36 -23.57 4.80
CA PRO A 403 8.64 -24.18 5.13
C PRO A 403 9.80 -23.73 4.21
N TYR A 404 9.50 -22.92 3.19
CA TYR A 404 10.46 -22.39 2.22
C TYR A 404 10.61 -20.87 2.30
N THR A 405 10.25 -20.27 3.45
CA THR A 405 10.33 -18.81 3.64
C THR A 405 11.71 -18.26 3.28
N PRO A 406 11.80 -17.16 2.52
CA PRO A 406 13.06 -16.47 2.28
C PRO A 406 13.41 -15.45 3.39
N TYR A 407 12.56 -15.33 4.41
CA TYR A 407 12.69 -14.40 5.53
C TYR A 407 12.98 -15.20 6.80
N GLU A 408 14.23 -15.36 7.14
CA GLU A 408 14.69 -15.93 8.43
C GLU A 408 14.95 -14.83 9.46
#